data_25f3a60665e5d20a9e4b655a8b99abf6
#
_entry.id   25f3a60665e5d20a9e4b655a8b99abf6
#
_cell.length_a   1.000
_cell.length_b   1.000
_cell.length_c   1.000
_cell.angle_alpha   90.00
_cell.angle_beta   90.00
_cell.angle_gamma   90.00
#
_symmetry.space_group_name_H-M   'P 1'
#
loop_
_entity.id
_entity.type
_entity.pdbx_description
1 polymer ?
#
loop_
_entity_poly.entity_id
_entity_poly.type
_entity_poly.pdbx_seq_one_letter_code
_entity_poly.pdbx_strand_id
1 'polypeptide(L)'
;MADEESEFLECPYLGTAVELTAERRAHIEDAHGEVLPAFFAEFAETLRDPDRVMVRPPNERAFVRLWPNVAGGKHLFVVVLTDRLPSNGDRDVRHWVVTAYAVRRFPGWSIEWHRV
;
A
#
# COMPACT_ATOMS: atom_id res chain seq x y z
N MET A 1 19.52 9.41 -12.24
CA MET A 1 19.40 9.21 -11.99
C MET A 1 18.95 8.54 -11.60
N ALA A 2 18.74 8.25 -11.51
CA ALA A 2 18.28 7.72 -11.24
C ALA A 2 17.99 7.09 -10.62
N ASP A 3 18.00 7.01 -10.41
CA ASP A 3 17.78 6.54 -9.82
C ASP A 3 16.88 6.15 -9.23
N GLU A 4 16.33 6.23 -9.57
CA GLU A 4 15.46 5.81 -8.89
C GLU A 4 14.97 4.69 -9.24
N GLU A 5 15.13 3.81 -8.49
CA GLU A 5 14.70 2.58 -8.66
C GLU A 5 13.40 2.41 -8.03
N SER A 6 12.30 2.23 -8.77
CA SER A 6 10.99 1.90 -8.28
C SER A 6 10.76 0.43 -8.45
N GLU A 7 10.03 -0.15 -7.50
CA GLU A 7 9.52 -1.50 -7.63
C GLU A 7 8.05 -1.41 -7.97
N PHE A 8 7.55 -2.38 -8.74
CA PHE A 8 6.14 -2.41 -9.11
C PHE A 8 5.55 -3.70 -8.57
N LEU A 9 4.54 -3.56 -7.71
CA LEU A 9 3.95 -4.66 -6.98
C LEU A 9 2.57 -4.95 -7.51
N GLU A 10 2.28 -6.23 -7.73
CA GLU A 10 0.98 -6.62 -8.25
C GLU A 10 -0.13 -6.23 -7.32
N CYS A 11 -1.19 -5.68 -7.89
CA CYS A 11 -2.37 -5.31 -7.15
C CYS A 11 -3.61 -5.61 -7.99
N PRO A 12 -4.07 -6.87 -7.98
CA PRO A 12 -5.21 -7.25 -8.81
C PRO A 12 -6.46 -6.45 -8.54
N TYR A 13 -6.65 -6.00 -7.31
CA TYR A 13 -7.81 -5.19 -6.96
C TYR A 13 -7.88 -3.94 -7.84
N LEU A 14 -6.74 -3.32 -8.09
CA LEU A 14 -6.69 -2.12 -8.92
C LEU A 14 -6.51 -2.45 -10.41
N GLY A 15 -6.26 -3.72 -10.73
CA GLY A 15 -6.08 -4.14 -12.10
C GLY A 15 -4.74 -3.75 -12.69
N THR A 16 -3.80 -3.33 -11.88
CA THR A 16 -2.49 -2.90 -12.34
C THR A 16 -1.50 -2.96 -11.20
N ALA A 17 -0.24 -2.68 -11.51
CA ALA A 17 0.78 -2.66 -10.47
C ALA A 17 0.76 -1.35 -9.70
N VAL A 18 1.23 -1.40 -8.47
CA VAL A 18 1.39 -0.24 -7.61
C VAL A 18 2.88 0.03 -7.47
N GLU A 19 3.26 1.28 -7.63
CA GLU A 19 4.65 1.67 -7.59
C GLU A 19 5.12 1.91 -6.15
N LEU A 20 6.27 1.37 -5.80
CA LEU A 20 6.96 1.69 -4.57
C LEU A 20 8.28 2.33 -4.93
N THR A 21 8.36 3.64 -4.79
CA THR A 21 9.59 4.36 -5.13
C THR A 21 10.65 4.11 -4.07
N ALA A 22 11.91 4.26 -4.45
CA ALA A 22 13.01 4.11 -3.50
C ALA A 22 12.87 5.08 -2.34
N GLU A 23 12.41 6.29 -2.62
CA GLU A 23 12.20 7.29 -1.56
C GLU A 23 11.13 6.87 -0.57
N ARG A 24 10.00 6.38 -1.08
CA ARG A 24 8.91 5.94 -0.20
C ARG A 24 9.31 4.70 0.58
N ARG A 25 10.05 3.80 -0.06
CA ARG A 25 10.54 2.62 0.65
C ARG A 25 11.46 3.02 1.79
N ALA A 26 12.39 3.94 1.54
CA ALA A 26 13.28 4.41 2.59
C ALA A 26 12.52 5.09 3.72
N HIS A 27 11.48 5.85 3.36
CA HIS A 27 10.63 6.48 4.37
C HIS A 27 9.96 5.45 5.27
N ILE A 28 9.44 4.38 4.68
CA ILE A 28 8.78 3.34 5.45
C ILE A 28 9.78 2.61 6.33
N GLU A 29 10.96 2.30 5.79
CA GLU A 29 11.99 1.63 6.59
C GLU A 29 12.41 2.47 7.78
N ASP A 30 12.47 3.78 7.60
CA ASP A 30 12.89 4.68 8.66
C ASP A 30 11.78 4.92 9.68
N ALA A 31 10.58 5.21 9.23
CA ALA A 31 9.48 5.57 10.11
C ALA A 31 8.72 4.38 10.65
N HIS A 32 8.71 3.27 9.91
CA HIS A 32 7.93 2.08 10.24
C HIS A 32 8.77 0.83 10.07
N GLY A 33 9.86 0.77 10.84
CA GLY A 33 10.78 -0.37 10.79
C GLY A 33 10.15 -1.68 11.21
N GLU A 34 8.95 -1.63 11.79
CA GLU A 34 8.24 -2.85 12.12
C GLU A 34 7.66 -3.52 10.87
N VAL A 35 7.68 -2.83 9.71
CA VAL A 35 7.14 -3.36 8.46
C VAL A 35 8.24 -3.67 7.47
N LEU A 36 9.10 -2.71 7.19
CA LEU A 36 10.18 -2.86 6.21
C LEU A 36 11.52 -2.60 6.87
N PRO A 37 12.55 -3.32 6.46
CA PRO A 37 12.59 -4.27 5.33
C PRO A 37 12.17 -5.68 5.68
N ALA A 38 12.01 -6.01 6.96
CA ALA A 38 11.90 -7.40 7.38
C ALA A 38 10.67 -8.11 6.82
N PHE A 39 9.56 -7.41 6.66
CA PHE A 39 8.30 -8.03 6.24
C PHE A 39 7.89 -7.61 4.85
N PHE A 40 8.88 -7.46 3.96
CA PHE A 40 8.58 -7.05 2.58
C PHE A 40 7.67 -8.04 1.88
N ALA A 41 7.83 -9.34 2.11
CA ALA A 41 6.98 -10.35 1.48
C ALA A 41 5.53 -10.17 1.90
N GLU A 42 5.29 -9.93 3.18
CA GLU A 42 3.95 -9.70 3.70
C GLU A 42 3.37 -8.40 3.16
N PHE A 43 4.21 -7.39 3.05
CA PHE A 43 3.82 -6.11 2.48
C PHE A 43 3.33 -6.29 1.03
N ALA A 44 4.11 -6.99 0.21
CA ALA A 44 3.74 -7.22 -1.17
C ALA A 44 2.47 -8.06 -1.28
N GLU A 45 2.34 -9.08 -0.43
CA GLU A 45 1.18 -9.96 -0.45
C GLU A 45 -0.08 -9.24 0.02
N THR A 46 0.05 -8.25 0.90
CA THR A 46 -1.09 -7.45 1.34
C THR A 46 -1.70 -6.68 0.16
N LEU A 47 -0.85 -6.19 -0.75
CA LEU A 47 -1.35 -5.54 -1.96
C LEU A 47 -1.97 -6.53 -2.93
N ARG A 48 -1.40 -7.72 -3.01
CA ARG A 48 -1.86 -8.72 -3.96
C ARG A 48 -3.15 -9.40 -3.51
N ASP A 49 -3.30 -9.61 -2.21
CA ASP A 49 -4.44 -10.38 -1.67
C ASP A 49 -4.85 -9.84 -0.31
N PRO A 50 -5.50 -8.68 -0.27
CA PRO A 50 -5.88 -8.06 1.00
C PRO A 50 -7.09 -8.72 1.63
N ASP A 51 -7.25 -8.53 2.95
CA ASP A 51 -8.47 -8.90 3.65
C ASP A 51 -9.55 -7.86 3.44
N ARG A 52 -9.15 -6.60 3.30
CA ARG A 52 -10.09 -5.52 3.03
C ARG A 52 -9.36 -4.36 2.37
N VAL A 53 -10.13 -3.51 1.73
CA VAL A 53 -9.64 -2.27 1.15
C VAL A 53 -10.47 -1.15 1.73
N MET A 54 -9.80 -0.17 2.33
CA MET A 54 -10.46 0.96 2.93
C MET A 54 -10.12 2.22 2.15
N VAL A 55 -10.98 3.22 2.23
CA VAL A 55 -10.79 4.45 1.45
C VAL A 55 -10.84 5.67 2.35
N ARG A 56 -10.10 6.67 1.94
CA ARG A 56 -10.14 7.99 2.53
C ARG A 56 -10.09 9.00 1.38
N PRO A 57 -11.15 9.79 1.22
CA PRO A 57 -11.17 10.78 0.12
C PRO A 57 -10.00 11.74 0.26
N PRO A 58 -9.53 12.30 -0.84
CA PRO A 58 -10.13 12.14 -2.17
C PRO A 58 -9.58 10.95 -2.96
N ASN A 59 -8.38 10.44 -2.62
CA ASN A 59 -7.74 9.50 -3.52
C ASN A 59 -6.84 8.49 -2.84
N GLU A 60 -7.10 8.20 -1.56
CA GLU A 60 -6.28 7.22 -0.84
C GLU A 60 -7.06 5.95 -0.59
N ARG A 61 -6.36 4.84 -0.70
CA ARG A 61 -6.86 3.53 -0.30
C ARG A 61 -5.85 2.89 0.63
N ALA A 62 -6.34 2.08 1.54
CA ALA A 62 -5.48 1.27 2.40
C ALA A 62 -5.80 -0.18 2.13
N PHE A 63 -4.78 -0.95 1.79
CA PHE A 63 -4.89 -2.40 1.63
C PHE A 63 -4.47 -3.01 2.95
N VAL A 64 -5.33 -3.86 3.50
CA VAL A 64 -5.19 -4.31 4.88
C VAL A 64 -5.24 -5.83 4.94
N ARG A 65 -4.31 -6.41 5.68
CA ARG A 65 -4.32 -7.85 5.91
C ARG A 65 -3.72 -8.16 7.28
N LEU A 66 -4.33 -9.10 7.97
CA LEU A 66 -3.84 -9.54 9.27
C LEU A 66 -2.69 -10.53 9.07
N TRP A 67 -1.59 -10.28 9.76
CA TRP A 67 -0.42 -11.15 9.68
C TRP A 67 0.01 -11.54 11.09
N PRO A 68 -0.09 -12.84 11.43
CA PRO A 68 0.28 -13.25 12.78
C PRO A 68 1.73 -12.97 13.14
N ASN A 69 2.60 -12.88 12.13
CA ASN A 69 4.03 -12.70 12.36
C ASN A 69 4.50 -11.26 12.24
N VAL A 70 3.61 -10.32 11.93
CA VAL A 70 4.02 -8.92 11.78
C VAL A 70 3.67 -8.17 13.05
N ALA A 71 4.69 -7.60 13.70
CA ALA A 71 4.53 -6.74 14.88
C ALA A 71 3.62 -7.35 15.93
N GLY A 72 3.77 -8.66 16.19
CA GLY A 72 2.98 -9.32 17.22
C GLY A 72 1.56 -9.65 16.82
N GLY A 73 1.29 -9.76 15.52
CA GLY A 73 -0.03 -10.17 15.05
C GLY A 73 -0.95 -9.01 14.77
N LYS A 74 -0.42 -7.99 14.15
CA LYS A 74 -1.21 -6.81 13.82
C LYS A 74 -1.63 -6.85 12.35
N HIS A 75 -2.56 -5.96 12.02
CA HIS A 75 -2.94 -5.76 10.63
C HIS A 75 -1.89 -4.89 9.95
N LEU A 76 -1.47 -5.31 8.77
CA LEU A 76 -0.60 -4.49 7.95
C LEU A 76 -1.48 -3.59 7.10
N PHE A 77 -1.20 -2.30 7.15
CA PHE A 77 -2.01 -1.26 6.55
C PHE A 77 -1.13 -0.53 5.53
N VAL A 78 -1.36 -0.80 4.24
CA VAL A 78 -0.55 -0.25 3.16
C VAL A 78 -1.35 0.83 2.44
N VAL A 79 -0.88 2.06 2.53
CA VAL A 79 -1.61 3.20 1.99
C VAL A 79 -1.13 3.47 0.57
N VAL A 80 -2.08 3.48 -0.36
CA VAL A 80 -1.83 3.70 -1.78
C VAL A 80 -2.59 4.94 -2.21
N LEU A 81 -1.90 5.81 -2.91
CA LEU A 81 -2.50 7.02 -3.46
C LEU A 81 -2.68 6.83 -4.95
N THR A 82 -3.82 7.25 -5.45
CA THR A 82 -4.13 7.18 -6.86
C THR A 82 -4.20 8.59 -7.41
N ASP A 83 -3.49 8.81 -8.50
CA ASP A 83 -3.50 10.12 -9.12
C ASP A 83 -3.67 9.96 -10.62
N ARG A 84 -4.35 10.93 -11.21
CA ARG A 84 -4.58 10.90 -12.64
C ARG A 84 -3.52 11.74 -13.31
N LEU A 85 -2.81 11.13 -14.24
CA LEU A 85 -1.76 11.84 -14.94
C LEU A 85 -2.38 12.75 -15.99
N PRO A 86 -1.88 13.97 -16.11
CA PRO A 86 -2.51 14.92 -17.02
C PRO A 86 -2.17 14.71 -18.49
N SER A 87 -1.12 13.95 -18.78
CA SER A 87 -0.59 13.94 -20.13
C SER A 87 -1.53 13.29 -21.14
N ASN A 88 -2.24 12.25 -20.78
CA ASN A 88 -3.09 11.53 -21.71
C ASN A 88 -4.53 11.51 -21.24
N GLY A 89 -4.90 12.52 -20.50
CA GLY A 89 -6.27 12.68 -20.07
C GLY A 89 -6.68 11.62 -19.08
N ASP A 90 -7.87 11.09 -19.28
CA ASP A 90 -8.49 10.26 -18.26
C ASP A 90 -7.93 8.88 -18.16
N ARG A 91 -7.11 8.48 -19.12
CA ARG A 91 -6.68 7.09 -19.13
C ARG A 91 -5.47 6.81 -18.28
N ASP A 92 -4.65 7.83 -18.05
CA ASP A 92 -3.40 7.63 -17.35
C ASP A 92 -3.60 7.82 -15.87
N VAL A 93 -3.51 6.72 -15.15
CA VAL A 93 -3.68 6.71 -13.71
C VAL A 93 -2.42 6.11 -13.10
N ARG A 94 -1.95 6.75 -12.06
CA ARG A 94 -0.78 6.26 -11.34
C ARG A 94 -1.19 5.88 -9.93
N HIS A 95 -0.74 4.70 -9.50
CA HIS A 95 -0.95 4.24 -8.13
C HIS A 95 0.41 4.03 -7.49
N TRP A 96 0.62 4.63 -6.32
CA TRP A 96 1.89 4.40 -5.63
C TRP A 96 1.70 4.37 -4.13
N VAL A 97 2.63 3.65 -3.47
CA VAL A 97 2.59 3.52 -2.02
C VAL A 97 3.04 4.82 -1.39
N VAL A 98 2.27 5.29 -0.43
CA VAL A 98 2.63 6.48 0.34
C VAL A 98 3.34 6.05 1.61
N THR A 99 2.75 5.09 2.33
CA THR A 99 3.33 4.60 3.57
C THR A 99 2.72 3.25 3.91
N ALA A 100 3.27 2.60 4.92
CA ALA A 100 2.71 1.36 5.45
C ALA A 100 3.07 1.26 6.92
N TYR A 101 2.15 0.71 7.71
CA TYR A 101 2.39 0.54 9.14
C TYR A 101 1.49 -0.57 9.66
N ALA A 102 1.77 -1.01 10.88
CA ALA A 102 1.01 -2.09 11.51
C ALA A 102 0.08 -1.51 12.56
N VAL A 103 -1.19 -1.96 12.57
CA VAL A 103 -2.17 -1.42 13.50
C VAL A 103 -2.98 -2.55 14.11
N ARG A 104 -3.41 -2.35 15.36
CA ARG A 104 -4.37 -3.24 16.00
C ARG A 104 -5.78 -2.82 15.70
N ARG A 105 -6.02 -1.52 15.59
CA ARG A 105 -7.33 -0.96 15.33
C ARG A 105 -7.26 -0.12 14.08
N PHE A 106 -8.32 -0.15 13.31
CA PHE A 106 -8.34 0.61 12.07
C PHE A 106 -8.61 2.08 12.36
N PRO A 107 -7.93 2.98 11.65
CA PRO A 107 -8.30 4.38 11.70
C PRO A 107 -9.69 4.56 11.08
N GLY A 108 -10.21 5.78 11.16
CA GLY A 108 -11.59 6.04 10.76
C GLY A 108 -11.80 6.16 9.25
N TRP A 109 -11.29 5.21 8.50
CA TRP A 109 -11.48 5.15 7.05
C TRP A 109 -12.72 4.32 6.76
N SER A 110 -13.32 4.52 5.60
CA SER A 110 -14.48 3.76 5.18
C SER A 110 -14.06 2.47 4.49
N ILE A 111 -14.88 1.43 4.61
CA ILE A 111 -14.61 0.16 3.93
C ILE A 111 -15.15 0.26 2.51
N GLU A 112 -14.29 0.00 1.52
CA GLU A 112 -14.70 -0.08 0.13
C GLU A 112 -14.98 -1.54 -0.25
N TRP A 113 -14.19 -2.45 0.27
CA TRP A 113 -14.32 -3.87 -0.03
C TRP A 113 -13.75 -4.68 1.12
N HIS A 114 -14.33 -5.84 1.38
CA HIS A 114 -13.73 -6.76 2.34
C HIS A 114 -14.00 -8.18 1.88
N ARG A 115 -13.12 -9.06 2.30
CA ARG A 115 -13.24 -10.48 2.00
C ARG A 115 -14.46 -11.03 2.75
N VAL A 116 -15.20 -11.88 2.06
CA VAL A 116 -16.42 -12.47 2.62
C VAL A 116 -16.09 -13.75 3.37
#